data_c38714358ffe96a3c89333633dd423e4
#
_entry.id   c38714358ffe96a3c89333633dd423e4
#
_cell.length_a   1.000
_cell.length_b   1.000
_cell.length_c   1.000
_cell.angle_alpha   90.00
_cell.angle_beta   90.00
_cell.angle_gamma   90.00
#
_symmetry.space_group_name_H-M   'P 1'
#
loop_
_entity.id
_entity.type
_entity.pdbx_description
1 polymer ?
#
loop_
_entity_poly.entity_id
_entity_poly.type
_entity_poly.pdbx_seq_one_letter_code
_entity_poly.pdbx_strand_id
1 'polypeptide(L)'
;MMTRRAQRNTAGRSTFGIDRMVRNVETGRFERSLSALTAAGALVTAAEIFFEHDSASFGNKMMWVPVVLGPVGAAAGVAGFFSRRMAKTALPVASAAIVANGLQGTCLHARGIAQKPGGWKNARYNMEMGPPLLAPLLVTMVGGMGLLAAVLRREK
;
A
#
# COMPACT_ATOMS: atom_id res chain seq x y z
N MET A 1 -7.59 39.23 -29.83
CA MET A 1 -8.88 38.55 -29.58
C MET A 1 -8.73 37.01 -29.40
N MET A 2 -7.51 36.49 -29.21
CA MET A 2 -7.17 35.02 -29.10
C MET A 2 -7.13 34.46 -27.68
N THR A 3 -7.10 35.28 -26.65
CA THR A 3 -6.85 34.82 -25.26
C THR A 3 -8.07 34.26 -24.51
N ARG A 4 -9.29 34.69 -24.86
CA ARG A 4 -10.52 34.21 -24.17
C ARG A 4 -10.96 32.81 -24.56
N ARG A 5 -10.59 32.30 -25.76
CA ARG A 5 -10.97 30.94 -26.21
C ARG A 5 -10.09 29.86 -25.58
N ALA A 6 -8.83 30.15 -25.30
CA ALA A 6 -7.90 29.23 -24.65
C ALA A 6 -8.27 29.03 -23.17
N GLN A 7 -8.67 30.10 -22.46
CA GLN A 7 -9.08 29.99 -21.06
C GLN A 7 -10.38 29.20 -20.86
N ARG A 8 -11.35 29.29 -21.80
CA ARG A 8 -12.60 28.48 -21.75
C ARG A 8 -12.30 26.98 -21.95
N ASN A 9 -11.34 26.62 -22.80
CA ASN A 9 -11.01 25.21 -23.05
C ASN A 9 -10.25 24.55 -21.89
N THR A 10 -9.43 25.29 -21.15
CA THR A 10 -8.74 24.77 -19.95
C THR A 10 -9.68 24.63 -18.76
N ALA A 11 -10.59 25.57 -18.53
CA ALA A 11 -11.61 25.48 -17.48
C ALA A 11 -12.59 24.31 -17.72
N GLY A 12 -13.03 24.10 -18.97
CA GLY A 12 -13.90 22.97 -19.33
C GLY A 12 -13.21 21.60 -19.18
N ARG A 13 -11.90 21.51 -19.42
CA ARG A 13 -11.15 20.26 -19.22
C ARG A 13 -10.93 19.92 -17.74
N SER A 14 -10.71 20.91 -16.88
CA SER A 14 -10.53 20.69 -15.44
C SER A 14 -11.84 20.27 -14.76
N THR A 15 -12.97 20.89 -15.10
CA THR A 15 -14.28 20.48 -14.57
C THR A 15 -14.65 19.07 -15.02
N PHE A 16 -14.37 18.69 -16.28
CA PHE A 16 -14.62 17.34 -16.80
C PHE A 16 -13.82 16.26 -16.03
N GLY A 17 -12.59 16.59 -15.63
CA GLY A 17 -11.75 15.69 -14.81
C GLY A 17 -12.32 15.50 -13.40
N ILE A 18 -12.70 16.58 -12.74
CA ILE A 18 -13.27 16.55 -11.38
C ILE A 18 -14.61 15.83 -11.37
N ASP A 19 -15.51 16.12 -12.31
CA ASP A 19 -16.81 15.47 -12.46
C ASP A 19 -16.67 13.96 -12.69
N ARG A 20 -15.63 13.54 -13.43
CA ARG A 20 -15.32 12.13 -13.65
C ARG A 20 -14.81 11.46 -12.38
N MET A 21 -13.96 12.13 -11.61
CA MET A 21 -13.47 11.62 -10.32
C MET A 21 -14.61 11.48 -9.32
N VAL A 22 -15.47 12.49 -9.20
CA VAL A 22 -16.66 12.46 -8.33
C VAL A 22 -17.56 11.27 -8.70
N ARG A 23 -17.90 11.11 -9.99
CA ARG A 23 -18.70 9.96 -10.45
C ARG A 23 -18.04 8.63 -10.17
N ASN A 24 -16.72 8.52 -10.28
CA ASN A 24 -16.01 7.27 -9.98
C ASN A 24 -16.10 6.90 -8.49
N VAL A 25 -16.06 7.90 -7.60
CA VAL A 25 -16.27 7.69 -6.16
C VAL A 25 -17.75 7.34 -5.87
N GLU A 26 -18.70 8.05 -6.46
CA GLU A 26 -20.13 7.78 -6.28
C GLU A 26 -20.57 6.40 -6.78
N THR A 27 -19.93 5.91 -7.86
CA THR A 27 -20.22 4.58 -8.44
C THR A 27 -19.41 3.45 -7.83
N GLY A 28 -18.56 3.71 -6.85
CA GLY A 28 -17.70 2.71 -6.20
C GLY A 28 -16.58 2.15 -7.08
N ARG A 29 -16.30 2.74 -8.24
CA ARG A 29 -15.25 2.29 -9.15
C ARG A 29 -13.87 2.57 -8.60
N PHE A 30 -13.69 3.72 -7.96
CA PHE A 30 -12.42 4.12 -7.36
C PHE A 30 -12.01 3.16 -6.23
N GLU A 31 -12.93 2.86 -5.34
CA GLU A 31 -12.72 1.98 -4.19
C GLU A 31 -12.47 0.53 -4.62
N ARG A 32 -13.14 0.08 -5.67
CA ARG A 32 -12.85 -1.23 -6.28
C ARG A 32 -11.45 -1.26 -6.87
N SER A 33 -11.03 -0.20 -7.57
CA SER A 33 -9.65 -0.10 -8.08
C SER A 33 -8.63 -0.13 -6.94
N LEU A 34 -8.88 0.58 -5.82
CA LEU A 34 -8.02 0.51 -4.65
C LEU A 34 -7.97 -0.90 -4.05
N SER A 35 -9.11 -1.61 -3.98
CA SER A 35 -9.15 -3.00 -3.52
C SER A 35 -8.32 -3.93 -4.41
N ALA A 36 -8.41 -3.76 -5.74
CA ALA A 36 -7.60 -4.52 -6.70
C ALA A 36 -6.10 -4.19 -6.58
N LEU A 37 -5.75 -2.90 -6.44
CA LEU A 37 -4.37 -2.47 -6.22
C LEU A 37 -3.82 -3.00 -4.89
N THR A 38 -4.64 -3.04 -3.84
CA THR A 38 -4.28 -3.66 -2.56
C THR A 38 -3.97 -5.14 -2.75
N ALA A 39 -4.81 -5.87 -3.51
CA ALA A 39 -4.58 -7.29 -3.79
C ALA A 39 -3.26 -7.51 -4.54
N ALA A 40 -3.05 -6.80 -5.64
CA ALA A 40 -1.83 -6.90 -6.44
C ALA A 40 -0.60 -6.48 -5.64
N GLY A 41 -0.66 -5.34 -4.96
CA GLY A 41 0.43 -4.82 -4.13
C GLY A 41 0.81 -5.77 -2.99
N ALA A 42 -0.18 -6.39 -2.34
CA ALA A 42 0.07 -7.36 -1.27
C ALA A 42 0.82 -8.60 -1.76
N LEU A 43 0.48 -9.12 -2.97
CA LEU A 43 1.22 -10.24 -3.55
C LEU A 43 2.64 -9.87 -3.99
N VAL A 44 2.78 -8.73 -4.67
CA VAL A 44 4.09 -8.27 -5.16
C VAL A 44 5.04 -8.00 -3.98
N THR A 45 4.56 -7.28 -2.96
CA THR A 45 5.39 -7.02 -1.77
C THR A 45 5.72 -8.29 -1.00
N ALA A 46 4.78 -9.25 -0.89
CA ALA A 46 5.06 -10.52 -0.22
C ALA A 46 6.10 -11.36 -0.97
N ALA A 47 6.04 -11.37 -2.31
CA ALA A 47 7.03 -12.07 -3.13
C ALA A 47 8.42 -11.45 -2.98
N GLU A 48 8.52 -10.12 -3.07
CA GLU A 48 9.78 -9.40 -2.86
C GLU A 48 10.35 -9.67 -1.47
N ILE A 49 9.52 -9.57 -0.43
CA ILE A 49 9.93 -9.83 0.95
C ILE A 49 10.38 -11.27 1.13
N PHE A 50 9.72 -12.22 0.47
CA PHE A 50 10.14 -13.63 0.51
C PHE A 50 11.58 -13.77 -0.03
N PHE A 51 11.88 -13.26 -1.21
CA PHE A 51 13.22 -13.37 -1.80
C PHE A 51 14.28 -12.65 -0.97
N GLU A 52 13.98 -11.47 -0.44
CA GLU A 52 14.90 -10.72 0.42
C GLU A 52 15.17 -11.45 1.74
N HIS A 53 14.17 -12.03 2.36
CA HIS A 53 14.34 -12.77 3.60
C HIS A 53 14.93 -14.18 3.40
N ASP A 54 14.67 -14.81 2.24
CA ASP A 54 15.30 -16.07 1.85
C ASP A 54 16.81 -15.90 1.71
N SER A 55 17.25 -14.81 1.05
CA SER A 55 18.68 -14.46 0.96
C SER A 55 19.34 -14.28 2.33
N ALA A 56 18.57 -13.86 3.35
CA ALA A 56 18.98 -13.77 4.76
C ALA A 56 18.68 -15.04 5.56
N SER A 57 18.31 -16.15 4.90
CA SER A 57 18.01 -17.46 5.50
C SER A 57 16.93 -17.43 6.57
N PHE A 58 15.97 -16.50 6.48
CA PHE A 58 14.87 -16.34 7.45
C PHE A 58 15.35 -16.39 8.91
N GLY A 59 16.44 -15.68 9.24
CA GLY A 59 17.08 -15.73 10.55
C GLY A 59 16.21 -15.34 11.74
N ASN A 60 15.02 -14.75 11.49
CA ASN A 60 14.02 -14.43 12.49
C ASN A 60 12.63 -14.90 12.03
N LYS A 61 11.89 -15.57 12.91
CA LYS A 61 10.52 -16.06 12.63
C LYS A 61 9.55 -14.94 12.22
N MET A 62 9.77 -13.70 12.67
CA MET A 62 8.96 -12.55 12.29
C MET A 62 9.05 -12.19 10.80
N MET A 63 10.09 -12.65 10.10
CA MET A 63 10.26 -12.47 8.65
C MET A 63 9.19 -13.21 7.83
N TRP A 64 8.57 -14.25 8.39
CA TRP A 64 7.47 -14.98 7.76
C TRP A 64 6.13 -14.25 7.82
N VAL A 65 5.94 -13.32 8.76
CA VAL A 65 4.66 -12.63 8.96
C VAL A 65 4.23 -11.89 7.69
N PRO A 66 5.03 -11.01 7.06
CA PRO A 66 4.62 -10.33 5.83
C PRO A 66 4.40 -11.30 4.66
N VAL A 67 5.16 -12.39 4.58
CA VAL A 67 5.01 -13.42 3.53
C VAL A 67 3.64 -14.09 3.60
N VAL A 68 3.14 -14.36 4.81
CA VAL A 68 1.82 -14.94 5.02
C VAL A 68 0.71 -13.90 4.88
N LEU A 69 0.93 -12.68 5.39
CA LEU A 69 -0.06 -11.60 5.30
C LEU A 69 -0.32 -11.14 3.88
N GLY A 70 0.66 -11.26 2.98
CA GLY A 70 0.49 -10.86 1.58
C GLY A 70 -0.65 -11.62 0.87
N PRO A 71 -0.62 -12.96 0.80
CA PRO A 71 -1.72 -13.75 0.24
C PRO A 71 -3.07 -13.50 0.94
N VAL A 72 -3.07 -13.32 2.26
CA VAL A 72 -4.30 -12.97 3.01
C VAL A 72 -4.84 -11.61 2.58
N GLY A 73 -3.96 -10.61 2.46
CA GLY A 73 -4.31 -9.28 1.97
C GLY A 73 -4.80 -9.30 0.53
N ALA A 74 -4.18 -10.11 -0.32
CA ALA A 74 -4.60 -10.29 -1.70
C ALA A 74 -6.00 -10.91 -1.80
N ALA A 75 -6.27 -11.97 -1.05
CA ALA A 75 -7.59 -12.59 -1.00
C ALA A 75 -8.66 -11.61 -0.49
N ALA A 76 -8.36 -10.85 0.56
CA ALA A 76 -9.25 -9.82 1.09
C ALA A 76 -9.49 -8.69 0.08
N GLY A 77 -8.46 -8.25 -0.67
CA GLY A 77 -8.56 -7.24 -1.71
C GLY A 77 -9.42 -7.70 -2.88
N VAL A 78 -9.22 -8.93 -3.36
CA VAL A 78 -10.06 -9.55 -4.41
C VAL A 78 -11.52 -9.67 -3.92
N ALA A 79 -11.73 -10.19 -2.72
CA ALA A 79 -13.07 -10.32 -2.15
C ALA A 79 -13.73 -8.94 -1.98
N GLY A 80 -12.99 -7.93 -1.55
CA GLY A 80 -13.46 -6.54 -1.42
C GLY A 80 -13.79 -5.89 -2.76
N PHE A 81 -13.10 -6.25 -3.84
CA PHE A 81 -13.42 -5.79 -5.18
C PHE A 81 -14.82 -6.22 -5.62
N PHE A 82 -15.18 -7.50 -5.41
CA PHE A 82 -16.45 -8.07 -5.85
C PHE A 82 -17.59 -7.88 -4.86
N SER A 83 -17.31 -7.75 -3.55
CA SER A 83 -18.31 -7.75 -2.50
C SER A 83 -18.18 -6.55 -1.56
N ARG A 84 -19.24 -5.74 -1.46
CA ARG A 84 -19.32 -4.65 -0.49
C ARG A 84 -19.16 -5.16 0.95
N ARG A 85 -19.79 -6.29 1.28
CA ARG A 85 -19.67 -6.89 2.61
C ARG A 85 -18.21 -7.19 2.95
N MET A 86 -17.48 -7.83 2.03
CA MET A 86 -16.06 -8.13 2.20
C MET A 86 -15.19 -6.87 2.25
N ALA A 87 -15.53 -5.85 1.46
CA ALA A 87 -14.86 -4.55 1.50
C ALA A 87 -15.03 -3.82 2.84
N LYS A 88 -16.11 -4.10 3.59
CA LYS A 88 -16.39 -3.50 4.92
C LYS A 88 -16.00 -4.40 6.11
N THR A 89 -15.64 -5.66 5.87
CA THR A 89 -15.30 -6.62 6.93
C THR A 89 -13.89 -7.17 6.77
N ALA A 90 -13.66 -8.07 5.82
CA ALA A 90 -12.38 -8.75 5.64
C ALA A 90 -11.26 -7.81 5.18
N LEU A 91 -11.54 -6.91 4.23
CA LEU A 91 -10.54 -6.01 3.69
C LEU A 91 -9.94 -5.09 4.76
N PRO A 92 -10.72 -4.35 5.58
CA PRO A 92 -10.13 -3.48 6.59
C PRO A 92 -9.35 -4.24 7.66
N VAL A 93 -9.79 -5.44 8.06
CA VAL A 93 -9.07 -6.28 9.04
C VAL A 93 -7.72 -6.72 8.49
N ALA A 94 -7.69 -7.30 7.29
CA ALA A 94 -6.43 -7.71 6.65
C ALA A 94 -5.51 -6.50 6.40
N SER A 95 -6.06 -5.39 5.93
CA SER A 95 -5.31 -4.17 5.67
C SER A 95 -4.72 -3.55 6.94
N ALA A 96 -5.45 -3.54 8.05
CA ALA A 96 -4.94 -3.08 9.34
C ALA A 96 -3.78 -3.96 9.82
N ALA A 97 -3.88 -5.29 9.66
CA ALA A 97 -2.78 -6.20 9.98
C ALA A 97 -1.54 -5.94 9.11
N ILE A 98 -1.73 -5.68 7.80
CA ILE A 98 -0.64 -5.32 6.89
C ILE A 98 0.00 -3.99 7.30
N VAL A 99 -0.78 -2.97 7.64
CA VAL A 99 -0.26 -1.68 8.15
C VAL A 99 0.56 -1.89 9.42
N ALA A 100 0.02 -2.61 10.40
CA ALA A 100 0.71 -2.89 11.66
C ALA A 100 2.03 -3.62 11.43
N ASN A 101 2.03 -4.64 10.55
CA ASN A 101 3.23 -5.38 10.19
C ASN A 101 4.25 -4.50 9.44
N GLY A 102 3.82 -3.64 8.52
CA GLY A 102 4.71 -2.72 7.81
C GLY A 102 5.36 -1.71 8.76
N LEU A 103 4.61 -1.14 9.70
CA LEU A 103 5.15 -0.25 10.73
C LEU A 103 6.14 -0.99 11.65
N GLN A 104 5.80 -2.19 12.10
CA GLN A 104 6.71 -3.04 12.87
C GLN A 104 8.01 -3.33 12.09
N GLY A 105 7.89 -3.70 10.82
CA GLY A 105 9.05 -3.93 9.94
C GLY A 105 9.93 -2.70 9.81
N THR A 106 9.33 -1.52 9.64
CA THR A 106 10.06 -0.25 9.60
C THR A 106 10.86 -0.01 10.87
N CYS A 107 10.26 -0.24 12.04
CA CYS A 107 10.96 -0.13 13.33
C CYS A 107 12.11 -1.12 13.45
N LEU A 108 11.92 -2.38 13.02
CA LEU A 108 12.96 -3.41 13.06
C LEU A 108 14.12 -3.09 12.11
N HIS A 109 13.83 -2.63 10.90
CA HIS A 109 14.86 -2.22 9.94
C HIS A 109 15.62 -0.98 10.43
N ALA A 110 14.93 0.02 10.96
CA ALA A 110 15.56 1.21 11.56
C ALA A 110 16.50 0.83 12.73
N ARG A 111 16.05 -0.11 13.58
CA ARG A 111 16.89 -0.65 14.65
C ARG A 111 18.11 -1.40 14.10
N GLY A 112 17.92 -2.20 13.04
CA GLY A 112 19.03 -2.90 12.36
C GLY A 112 20.08 -1.94 11.81
N ILE A 113 19.66 -0.81 11.22
CA ILE A 113 20.56 0.26 10.78
C ILE A 113 21.32 0.88 11.96
N ALA A 114 20.61 1.18 13.06
CA ALA A 114 21.21 1.76 14.26
C ALA A 114 22.27 0.87 14.91
N GLN A 115 22.14 -0.44 14.76
CA GLN A 115 23.08 -1.44 15.32
C GLN A 115 24.32 -1.68 14.45
N LYS A 116 24.37 -1.17 13.22
CA LYS A 116 25.56 -1.27 12.37
C LYS A 116 26.68 -0.34 12.85
N PRO A 117 27.95 -0.60 12.49
CA PRO A 117 29.06 0.28 12.82
C PRO A 117 28.79 1.73 12.40
N GLY A 118 28.96 2.67 13.33
CA GLY A 118 28.64 4.08 13.12
C GLY A 118 27.15 4.43 13.23
N GLY A 119 26.24 3.46 13.25
CA GLY A 119 24.80 3.67 13.40
C GLY A 119 24.26 4.74 12.45
N TRP A 120 23.42 5.63 12.98
CA TRP A 120 22.85 6.76 12.21
C TRP A 120 23.85 7.86 11.85
N LYS A 121 25.05 7.90 12.46
CA LYS A 121 26.12 8.83 12.05
C LYS A 121 26.67 8.48 10.67
N ASN A 122 26.60 7.19 10.28
CA ASN A 122 26.95 6.69 8.95
C ASN A 122 25.69 6.23 8.19
N ALA A 123 24.61 7.03 8.28
CA ALA A 123 23.28 6.66 7.82
C ALA A 123 23.25 6.24 6.34
N ARG A 124 23.90 7.00 5.46
CA ARG A 124 23.91 6.72 4.03
C ARG A 124 24.43 5.31 3.74
N TYR A 125 25.62 5.00 4.21
CA TYR A 125 26.24 3.69 4.00
C TYR A 125 25.43 2.56 4.66
N ASN A 126 24.97 2.77 5.90
CA ASN A 126 24.23 1.76 6.64
C ASN A 126 22.81 1.52 6.09
N MET A 127 22.22 2.47 5.36
CA MET A 127 20.97 2.28 4.62
C MET A 127 21.19 1.56 3.28
N GLU A 128 22.30 1.86 2.58
CA GLU A 128 22.66 1.19 1.31
C GLU A 128 23.06 -0.27 1.53
N MET A 129 23.80 -0.57 2.60
CA MET A 129 24.37 -1.89 2.91
C MET A 129 23.63 -2.62 4.05
N GLY A 130 22.53 -2.11 4.49
CA GLY A 130 21.74 -2.62 5.60
C GLY A 130 20.35 -3.09 5.21
N PRO A 131 19.47 -3.29 6.20
CA PRO A 131 18.09 -3.64 5.95
C PRO A 131 17.39 -2.51 5.16
N PRO A 132 16.63 -2.83 4.09
CA PRO A 132 15.99 -1.83 3.23
C PRO A 132 14.86 -1.11 3.99
N LEU A 133 15.12 0.10 4.48
CA LEU A 133 14.20 0.85 5.33
C LEU A 133 12.85 1.17 4.66
N LEU A 134 12.86 1.39 3.35
CA LEU A 134 11.67 1.78 2.59
C LEU A 134 10.77 0.58 2.24
N ALA A 135 11.29 -0.65 2.20
CA ALA A 135 10.50 -1.83 1.83
C ALA A 135 9.29 -2.05 2.77
N PRO A 136 9.43 -2.05 4.11
CA PRO A 136 8.28 -2.19 4.99
C PRO A 136 7.33 -0.98 4.97
N LEU A 137 7.79 0.22 4.59
CA LEU A 137 6.91 1.36 4.34
C LEU A 137 6.01 1.13 3.12
N LEU A 138 6.49 0.48 2.06
CA LEU A 138 5.65 0.08 0.93
C LEU A 138 4.56 -0.89 1.37
N VAL A 139 4.87 -1.84 2.25
CA VAL A 139 3.85 -2.73 2.86
C VAL A 139 2.79 -1.90 3.61
N THR A 140 3.22 -0.92 4.39
CA THR A 140 2.30 0.00 5.09
C THR A 140 1.39 0.74 4.12
N MET A 141 1.92 1.23 3.00
CA MET A 141 1.14 1.92 1.97
C MET A 141 0.11 0.99 1.31
N VAL A 142 0.48 -0.26 1.02
CA VAL A 142 -0.45 -1.26 0.48
C VAL A 142 -1.62 -1.51 1.44
N GLY A 143 -1.35 -1.69 2.73
CA GLY A 143 -2.40 -1.80 3.74
C GLY A 143 -3.24 -0.53 3.85
N GLY A 144 -2.60 0.64 3.78
CA GLY A 144 -3.27 1.95 3.77
C GLY A 144 -4.26 2.11 2.61
N MET A 145 -3.91 1.65 1.41
CA MET A 145 -4.83 1.64 0.27
C MET A 145 -6.07 0.79 0.53
N GLY A 146 -5.91 -0.39 1.15
CA GLY A 146 -7.03 -1.25 1.49
C GLY A 146 -7.95 -0.66 2.56
N LEU A 147 -7.39 0.02 3.57
CA LEU A 147 -8.18 0.76 4.56
C LEU A 147 -8.94 1.90 3.89
N LEU A 148 -8.30 2.65 3.01
CA LEU A 148 -8.93 3.73 2.26
C LEU A 148 -10.08 3.21 1.38
N ALA A 149 -9.86 2.09 0.67
CA ALA A 149 -10.90 1.42 -0.11
C ALA A 149 -12.11 1.05 0.77
N ALA A 150 -11.85 0.48 1.95
CA ALA A 150 -12.91 0.09 2.89
C ALA A 150 -13.69 1.30 3.42
N VAL A 151 -13.02 2.40 3.76
CA VAL A 151 -13.68 3.62 4.28
C VAL A 151 -14.54 4.29 3.21
N LEU A 152 -14.02 4.42 2.00
CA LEU A 152 -14.67 5.12 0.91
C LEU A 152 -15.83 4.34 0.28
N ARG A 153 -15.91 3.01 0.46
CA ARG A 153 -16.93 2.15 -0.15
C ARG A 153 -18.35 2.55 0.27
N ARG A 154 -19.10 3.24 -0.60
CA ARG A 154 -20.42 3.83 -0.32
C ARG A 154 -21.58 3.25 -1.11
N GLU A 155 -21.34 2.31 -2.04
CA GLU A 155 -22.43 1.67 -2.83
C GLU A 155 -23.50 1.08 -1.91
N LYS A 156 -24.75 1.29 -2.29
CA LYS A 156 -25.92 0.70 -1.62
C LYS A 156 -26.16 -0.72 -2.10
#